data_e06763e49a26609dc2c6ed50b7cad445
#
_entry.id   e06763e49a26609dc2c6ed50b7cad445
#
_cell.length_a   1.000
_cell.length_b   1.000
_cell.length_c   1.000
_cell.angle_alpha   90.00
_cell.angle_beta   90.00
_cell.angle_gamma   90.00
#
_symmetry.space_group_name_H-M   'P 1'
#
loop_
_entity.id
_entity.type
_entity.pdbx_description
1 polymer ?
#
loop_
_entity_poly.entity_id
_entity_poly.type
_entity_poly.pdbx_seq_one_letter_code
_entity_poly.pdbx_strand_id
1 'polypeptide(L)'
;MARILLISSFTATSHVGAVVSAFVLRRMGVNVTVLPTTLFGRHPGWGAPGGAIIPTEQLADMWAAVLLQSETQSLPFDAIMTGYMGETGHVELAASIIDRLQPGLVLVDPVMGDGSRSEEGLYIGEDRAEAICDLLIPRAHIATPNLWEWRYITGNLSETPDTPPRPLAGVRETLVTSVADADRIGACLFERDRHHTVMHERYDGVPNGGGDTLAAAYLGQRLRGIEPCEALGRSVSAVFAIMGAADTIDAGELPLIRAQRFLDPDGGAPELTVETQND
;
A
#
# COMPACT_ATOMS: atom_id res chain seq x y z
N MET A 1 -18.51 10.09 6.68
CA MET A 1 -17.38 9.18 7.04
C MET A 1 -17.12 8.36 5.80
N ALA A 2 -15.91 8.44 5.26
CA ALA A 2 -15.54 7.69 4.05
C ALA A 2 -15.61 6.18 4.31
N ARG A 3 -16.04 5.43 3.29
CA ARG A 3 -16.17 3.98 3.31
C ARG A 3 -15.33 3.38 2.17
N ILE A 4 -14.44 2.45 2.50
CA ILE A 4 -13.58 1.82 1.50
C ILE A 4 -13.77 0.31 1.46
N LEU A 5 -13.47 -0.26 0.28
CA LEU A 5 -13.22 -1.68 0.08
C LEU A 5 -11.72 -1.90 0.04
N LEU A 6 -11.21 -2.74 0.93
CA LEU A 6 -9.81 -3.16 1.00
C LEU A 6 -9.69 -4.61 0.54
N ILE A 7 -8.96 -4.86 -0.53
CA ILE A 7 -8.69 -6.19 -1.10
C ILE A 7 -7.20 -6.49 -0.91
N SER A 8 -6.85 -7.30 0.09
CA SER A 8 -5.44 -7.61 0.41
C SER A 8 -5.34 -8.85 1.30
N SER A 9 -4.12 -9.32 1.57
CA SER A 9 -3.85 -10.48 2.41
C SER A 9 -4.27 -10.26 3.88
N PHE A 10 -4.76 -11.31 4.54
CA PHE A 10 -4.96 -11.32 5.98
C PHE A 10 -3.97 -12.28 6.64
N THR A 11 -3.22 -11.79 7.62
CA THR A 11 -2.24 -12.55 8.39
C THR A 11 -2.53 -12.40 9.88
N ALA A 12 -2.85 -13.52 10.57
CA ALA A 12 -3.41 -13.47 11.92
C ALA A 12 -2.47 -12.88 12.97
N THR A 13 -1.16 -13.12 12.86
CA THR A 13 -0.18 -12.71 13.88
C THR A 13 0.74 -11.58 13.42
N SER A 14 0.62 -11.09 12.17
CA SER A 14 1.54 -10.09 11.62
C SER A 14 0.83 -8.81 11.23
N HIS A 15 1.47 -7.68 11.49
CA HIS A 15 0.99 -6.36 11.10
C HIS A 15 1.38 -6.04 9.65
N VAL A 16 0.82 -6.80 8.68
CA VAL A 16 1.02 -6.63 7.23
C VAL A 16 -0.32 -6.74 6.50
N GLY A 17 -0.37 -6.29 5.25
CA GLY A 17 -1.51 -6.40 4.36
C GLY A 17 -2.78 -5.77 4.94
N ALA A 18 -3.91 -6.47 4.83
CA ALA A 18 -5.20 -5.96 5.30
C ALA A 18 -5.26 -5.70 6.81
N VAL A 19 -4.47 -6.40 7.62
CA VAL A 19 -4.46 -6.22 9.08
C VAL A 19 -3.97 -4.80 9.42
N VAL A 20 -2.81 -4.41 8.89
CA VAL A 20 -2.25 -3.09 9.16
C VAL A 20 -3.04 -1.99 8.42
N SER A 21 -3.36 -2.20 7.13
CA SER A 21 -4.04 -1.19 6.34
C SER A 21 -5.43 -0.86 6.92
N ALA A 22 -6.20 -1.88 7.33
CA ALA A 22 -7.49 -1.66 7.98
C ALA A 22 -7.35 -0.97 9.35
N PHE A 23 -6.32 -1.32 10.13
CA PHE A 23 -6.06 -0.65 11.40
C PHE A 23 -5.77 0.84 11.20
N VAL A 24 -4.84 1.17 10.30
CA VAL A 24 -4.44 2.55 9.99
C VAL A 24 -5.64 3.37 9.54
N LEU A 25 -6.38 2.89 8.53
CA LEU A 25 -7.54 3.58 7.99
C LEU A 25 -8.67 3.78 9.02
N ARG A 26 -8.96 2.75 9.83
CA ARG A 26 -9.96 2.85 10.91
C ARG A 26 -9.53 3.85 11.97
N ARG A 27 -8.24 3.87 12.33
CA ARG A 27 -7.68 4.86 13.27
C ARG A 27 -7.81 6.29 12.74
N MET A 28 -7.75 6.47 11.42
CA MET A 28 -7.97 7.75 10.73
C MET A 28 -9.46 8.07 10.48
N GLY A 29 -10.40 7.28 11.01
CA GLY A 29 -11.84 7.52 10.92
C GLY A 29 -12.48 7.04 9.64
N VAL A 30 -11.87 6.11 8.90
CA VAL A 30 -12.41 5.50 7.68
C VAL A 30 -13.12 4.19 8.01
N ASN A 31 -14.30 3.96 7.42
CA ASN A 31 -15.03 2.69 7.53
C ASN A 31 -14.46 1.70 6.50
N VAL A 32 -13.89 0.59 6.95
CA VAL A 32 -13.17 -0.36 6.11
C VAL A 32 -13.91 -1.70 6.04
N THR A 33 -14.30 -2.09 4.83
CA THR A 33 -14.73 -3.45 4.50
C THR A 33 -13.53 -4.20 3.91
N VAL A 34 -13.20 -5.37 4.45
CA VAL A 34 -12.05 -6.17 4.01
C VAL A 34 -12.52 -7.37 3.20
N LEU A 35 -11.97 -7.56 2.00
CA LEU A 35 -11.99 -8.80 1.23
C LEU A 35 -10.59 -9.43 1.33
N PRO A 36 -10.39 -10.47 2.17
CA PRO A 36 -9.09 -11.06 2.36
C PRO A 36 -8.74 -11.98 1.18
N THR A 37 -7.59 -11.77 0.56
CA THR A 37 -7.08 -12.63 -0.54
C THR A 37 -6.40 -13.89 0.00
N THR A 38 -5.97 -13.86 1.25
CA THR A 38 -5.38 -14.98 1.99
C THR A 38 -5.88 -15.02 3.42
N LEU A 39 -5.83 -16.20 4.03
CA LEU A 39 -5.96 -16.39 5.47
C LEU A 39 -4.72 -17.12 5.96
N PHE A 40 -3.69 -16.39 6.36
CA PHE A 40 -2.44 -16.95 6.87
C PHE A 40 -2.34 -16.80 8.39
N GLY A 41 -1.71 -17.78 9.04
CA GLY A 41 -1.41 -17.71 10.46
C GLY A 41 -0.29 -16.70 10.76
N ARG A 42 0.78 -16.69 9.92
CA ARG A 42 1.94 -15.80 10.06
C ARG A 42 2.47 -15.35 8.71
N HIS A 43 3.32 -14.33 8.72
CA HIS A 43 3.96 -13.82 7.51
C HIS A 43 4.88 -14.89 6.87
N PRO A 44 4.82 -15.11 5.52
CA PRO A 44 5.64 -16.11 4.84
C PRO A 44 7.16 -15.92 5.02
N GLY A 45 7.61 -14.70 5.26
CA GLY A 45 9.01 -14.39 5.55
C GLY A 45 9.56 -15.05 6.82
N TRP A 46 8.68 -15.56 7.70
CA TRP A 46 9.05 -16.29 8.92
C TRP A 46 8.93 -17.81 8.78
N GLY A 47 8.79 -18.30 7.56
CA GLY A 47 8.64 -19.72 7.21
C GLY A 47 7.21 -20.06 6.80
N ALA A 48 6.85 -21.35 6.82
CA ALA A 48 5.53 -21.81 6.37
C ALA A 48 4.40 -21.01 7.04
N PRO A 49 3.54 -20.31 6.26
CA PRO A 49 2.57 -19.36 6.84
C PRO A 49 1.43 -20.04 7.59
N GLY A 50 1.11 -21.29 7.25
CA GLY A 50 -0.14 -21.95 7.67
C GLY A 50 -1.36 -21.25 7.05
N GLY A 51 -2.49 -21.93 7.01
CA GLY A 51 -3.68 -21.42 6.34
C GLY A 51 -3.63 -21.57 4.83
N ALA A 52 -4.30 -20.70 4.08
CA ALA A 52 -4.43 -20.83 2.63
C ALA A 52 -4.64 -19.47 1.91
N ILE A 53 -4.39 -19.46 0.61
CA ILE A 53 -4.94 -18.48 -0.32
C ILE A 53 -6.44 -18.76 -0.45
N ILE A 54 -7.27 -17.74 -0.43
CA ILE A 54 -8.72 -17.85 -0.67
C ILE A 54 -8.92 -18.18 -2.16
N PRO A 55 -9.60 -19.26 -2.54
CA PRO A 55 -9.90 -19.51 -3.95
C PRO A 55 -10.68 -18.34 -4.57
N THR A 56 -10.40 -17.98 -5.82
CA THR A 56 -11.07 -16.85 -6.51
C THR A 56 -12.59 -16.95 -6.47
N GLU A 57 -13.16 -18.15 -6.66
CA GLU A 57 -14.62 -18.36 -6.58
C GLU A 57 -15.18 -18.01 -5.20
N GLN A 58 -14.47 -18.40 -4.14
CA GLN A 58 -14.88 -18.08 -2.77
C GLN A 58 -14.78 -16.57 -2.50
N LEU A 59 -13.72 -15.92 -3.00
CA LEU A 59 -13.57 -14.47 -2.87
C LEU A 59 -14.70 -13.73 -3.64
N ALA A 60 -15.09 -14.26 -4.81
CA ALA A 60 -16.19 -13.72 -5.60
C ALA A 60 -17.56 -13.88 -4.88
N ASP A 61 -17.79 -15.01 -4.21
CA ASP A 61 -18.99 -15.22 -3.39
C ASP A 61 -19.03 -14.25 -2.20
N MET A 62 -17.91 -14.04 -1.51
CA MET A 62 -17.80 -13.06 -0.43
C MET A 62 -18.08 -11.65 -0.96
N TRP A 63 -17.52 -11.31 -2.12
CA TRP A 63 -17.81 -10.03 -2.77
C TRP A 63 -19.29 -9.85 -3.11
N ALA A 64 -19.94 -10.88 -3.67
CA ALA A 64 -21.37 -10.80 -4.00
C ALA A 64 -22.23 -10.49 -2.77
N ALA A 65 -21.92 -11.09 -1.62
CA ALA A 65 -22.60 -10.82 -0.35
C ALA A 65 -22.35 -9.39 0.15
N VAL A 66 -21.09 -8.90 0.06
CA VAL A 66 -20.71 -7.52 0.42
C VAL A 66 -21.42 -6.51 -0.47
N LEU A 67 -21.47 -6.77 -1.77
CA LEU A 67 -22.17 -5.91 -2.74
C LEU A 67 -23.66 -5.82 -2.46
N LEU A 68 -24.32 -6.97 -2.24
CA LEU A 68 -25.76 -7.03 -1.90
C LEU A 68 -26.05 -6.23 -0.64
N GLN A 69 -25.24 -6.34 0.40
CA GLN A 69 -25.40 -5.56 1.63
C GLN A 69 -25.22 -4.06 1.36
N SER A 70 -24.21 -3.68 0.57
CA SER A 70 -23.94 -2.29 0.20
C SER A 70 -25.10 -1.66 -0.56
N GLU A 71 -25.66 -2.37 -1.54
CA GLU A 71 -26.80 -1.92 -2.34
C GLU A 71 -28.06 -1.82 -1.48
N THR A 72 -28.35 -2.84 -0.65
CA THR A 72 -29.53 -2.89 0.22
C THR A 72 -29.56 -1.75 1.23
N GLN A 73 -28.38 -1.39 1.77
CA GLN A 73 -28.23 -0.33 2.76
C GLN A 73 -27.98 1.05 2.15
N SER A 74 -27.88 1.15 0.83
CA SER A 74 -27.48 2.37 0.11
C SER A 74 -26.18 2.99 0.63
N LEU A 75 -25.18 2.14 0.89
CA LEU A 75 -23.88 2.51 1.43
C LEU A 75 -22.78 2.27 0.37
N PRO A 76 -22.58 3.20 -0.59
CA PRO A 76 -21.56 3.07 -1.61
C PRO A 76 -20.16 3.09 -1.01
N PHE A 77 -19.19 2.60 -1.78
CA PHE A 77 -17.76 2.74 -1.46
C PHE A 77 -17.22 4.02 -2.10
N ASP A 78 -16.59 4.87 -1.29
CA ASP A 78 -15.94 6.10 -1.76
C ASP A 78 -14.58 5.79 -2.42
N ALA A 79 -13.92 4.70 -1.97
CA ALA A 79 -12.63 4.28 -2.50
C ALA A 79 -12.45 2.76 -2.47
N ILE A 80 -11.50 2.29 -3.28
CA ILE A 80 -10.97 0.93 -3.25
C ILE A 80 -9.46 1.01 -3.01
N MET A 81 -8.95 0.14 -2.14
CA MET A 81 -7.52 -0.09 -1.96
C MET A 81 -7.23 -1.55 -2.26
N THR A 82 -6.26 -1.81 -3.14
CA THR A 82 -5.73 -3.15 -3.38
C THR A 82 -4.32 -3.26 -2.81
N GLY A 83 -3.96 -4.46 -2.32
CA GLY A 83 -2.62 -4.82 -1.89
C GLY A 83 -2.28 -6.21 -2.39
N TYR A 84 -1.70 -7.07 -1.54
CA TYR A 84 -1.27 -8.41 -1.96
C TYR A 84 -2.42 -9.25 -2.54
N MET A 85 -2.22 -9.74 -3.75
CA MET A 85 -3.12 -10.66 -4.46
C MET A 85 -2.60 -12.10 -4.34
N GLY A 86 -3.42 -13.02 -3.87
CA GLY A 86 -3.03 -14.41 -3.66
C GLY A 86 -2.85 -15.20 -4.94
N GLU A 87 -3.66 -14.93 -5.96
CA GLU A 87 -3.63 -15.58 -7.28
C GLU A 87 -4.09 -14.62 -8.39
N THR A 88 -3.85 -14.95 -9.65
CA THR A 88 -4.17 -14.10 -10.81
C THR A 88 -5.66 -13.78 -10.89
N GLY A 89 -6.53 -14.74 -10.57
CA GLY A 89 -7.98 -14.50 -10.55
C GLY A 89 -8.43 -13.43 -9.54
N HIS A 90 -7.67 -13.18 -8.46
CA HIS A 90 -7.95 -12.05 -7.55
C HIS A 90 -7.71 -10.70 -8.22
N VAL A 91 -6.69 -10.62 -9.09
CA VAL A 91 -6.39 -9.40 -9.86
C VAL A 91 -7.53 -9.09 -10.83
N GLU A 92 -7.99 -10.11 -11.56
CA GLU A 92 -9.12 -10.01 -12.49
C GLU A 92 -10.41 -9.61 -11.77
N LEU A 93 -10.69 -10.24 -10.62
CA LEU A 93 -11.85 -9.91 -9.79
C LEU A 93 -11.77 -8.46 -9.28
N ALA A 94 -10.61 -8.04 -8.76
CA ALA A 94 -10.43 -6.67 -8.27
C ALA A 94 -10.62 -5.63 -9.39
N ALA A 95 -10.09 -5.89 -10.59
CA ALA A 95 -10.31 -5.05 -11.76
C ALA A 95 -11.81 -4.95 -12.11
N SER A 96 -12.53 -6.07 -12.12
CA SER A 96 -13.97 -6.10 -12.38
C SER A 96 -14.78 -5.34 -11.32
N ILE A 97 -14.37 -5.41 -10.05
CA ILE A 97 -14.98 -4.67 -8.94
C ILE A 97 -14.77 -3.16 -9.13
N ILE A 98 -13.57 -2.74 -9.48
CA ILE A 98 -13.24 -1.33 -9.75
C ILE A 98 -14.10 -0.81 -10.90
N ASP A 99 -14.16 -1.55 -12.02
CA ASP A 99 -14.94 -1.18 -13.21
C ASP A 99 -16.45 -1.11 -12.92
N ARG A 100 -16.97 -1.98 -12.03
CA ARG A 100 -18.38 -1.96 -11.62
C ARG A 100 -18.70 -0.80 -10.70
N LEU A 101 -17.87 -0.56 -9.69
CA LEU A 101 -18.15 0.44 -8.65
C LEU A 101 -17.80 1.86 -9.06
N GLN A 102 -16.80 2.03 -9.90
CA GLN A 102 -16.25 3.33 -10.32
C GLN A 102 -16.11 4.31 -9.14
N PRO A 103 -15.39 3.94 -8.06
CA PRO A 103 -15.28 4.78 -6.88
C PRO A 103 -14.52 6.06 -7.20
N GLY A 104 -14.70 7.08 -6.36
CA GLY A 104 -14.01 8.36 -6.52
C GLY A 104 -12.48 8.26 -6.44
N LEU A 105 -11.97 7.21 -5.74
CA LEU A 105 -10.53 7.00 -5.55
C LEU A 105 -10.19 5.51 -5.57
N VAL A 106 -9.15 5.15 -6.33
CA VAL A 106 -8.58 3.80 -6.38
C VAL A 106 -7.10 3.91 -6.04
N LEU A 107 -6.67 3.24 -4.96
CA LEU A 107 -5.25 3.08 -4.65
C LEU A 107 -4.84 1.64 -4.95
N VAL A 108 -3.79 1.49 -5.75
CA VAL A 108 -3.15 0.20 -6.06
C VAL A 108 -1.78 0.17 -5.40
N ASP A 109 -1.63 -0.69 -4.40
CA ASP A 109 -0.35 -1.10 -3.85
C ASP A 109 0.03 -2.43 -4.52
N PRO A 110 1.06 -2.47 -5.39
CA PRO A 110 1.29 -3.62 -6.26
C PRO A 110 1.66 -4.90 -5.51
N VAL A 111 2.48 -4.79 -4.48
CA VAL A 111 2.96 -5.89 -3.61
C VAL A 111 3.43 -7.11 -4.39
N MET A 112 4.39 -6.90 -5.30
CA MET A 112 4.91 -7.93 -6.22
C MET A 112 6.29 -8.44 -5.84
N GLY A 113 7.16 -7.58 -5.34
CA GLY A 113 8.57 -7.87 -5.10
C GLY A 113 9.31 -6.71 -4.44
N ASP A 114 10.56 -6.95 -4.04
CA ASP A 114 11.41 -5.92 -3.42
C ASP A 114 12.90 -6.00 -3.80
N GLY A 115 13.25 -6.95 -4.70
CA GLY A 115 14.63 -7.15 -5.13
C GLY A 115 15.55 -7.81 -4.10
N SER A 116 15.07 -8.06 -2.88
CA SER A 116 15.91 -8.58 -1.78
C SER A 116 15.88 -10.10 -1.64
N ARG A 117 14.90 -10.79 -2.23
CA ARG A 117 14.62 -12.21 -1.95
C ARG A 117 15.03 -13.19 -3.04
N SER A 118 15.26 -12.74 -4.27
CA SER A 118 15.72 -13.54 -5.38
C SER A 118 16.46 -12.67 -6.41
N GLU A 119 17.24 -13.29 -7.30
CA GLU A 119 17.87 -12.57 -8.43
C GLU A 119 16.80 -11.90 -9.32
N GLU A 120 15.60 -12.47 -9.37
CA GLU A 120 14.45 -11.95 -10.12
C GLU A 120 13.64 -10.91 -9.33
N GLY A 121 13.79 -10.85 -8.01
CA GLY A 121 13.16 -9.86 -7.12
C GLY A 121 11.67 -10.06 -6.86
N LEU A 122 10.96 -10.85 -7.65
CA LEU A 122 9.55 -11.19 -7.45
C LEU A 122 9.36 -12.19 -6.30
N TYR A 123 8.35 -11.99 -5.47
CA TYR A 123 7.85 -12.97 -4.51
C TYR A 123 6.45 -13.50 -4.85
N ILE A 124 5.92 -13.08 -6.00
CA ILE A 124 4.71 -13.64 -6.65
C ILE A 124 5.07 -14.21 -8.01
N GLY A 125 4.19 -15.02 -8.63
CA GLY A 125 4.39 -15.50 -9.99
C GLY A 125 4.38 -14.37 -11.02
N GLU A 126 5.13 -14.53 -12.11
CA GLU A 126 5.26 -13.56 -13.20
C GLU A 126 3.90 -13.24 -13.83
N ASP A 127 3.08 -14.27 -14.09
CA ASP A 127 1.71 -14.13 -14.61
C ASP A 127 0.84 -13.19 -13.75
N ARG A 128 1.03 -13.24 -12.45
CA ARG A 128 0.31 -12.36 -11.50
C ARG A 128 0.86 -10.94 -11.52
N ALA A 129 2.18 -10.80 -11.60
CA ALA A 129 2.82 -9.49 -11.70
C ALA A 129 2.40 -8.77 -12.99
N GLU A 130 2.41 -9.49 -14.13
CA GLU A 130 1.90 -8.99 -15.41
C GLU A 130 0.43 -8.56 -15.30
N ALA A 131 -0.42 -9.42 -14.72
CA ALA A 131 -1.83 -9.10 -14.54
C ALA A 131 -2.03 -7.82 -13.68
N ILE A 132 -1.24 -7.61 -12.63
CA ILE A 132 -1.28 -6.36 -11.83
C ILE A 132 -0.91 -5.15 -12.71
N CYS A 133 0.15 -5.26 -13.50
CA CYS A 133 0.59 -4.20 -14.43
C CYS A 133 -0.48 -3.88 -15.47
N ASP A 134 -1.12 -4.90 -16.04
CA ASP A 134 -2.05 -4.74 -17.17
C ASP A 134 -3.48 -4.38 -16.71
N LEU A 135 -3.90 -4.85 -15.54
CA LEU A 135 -5.29 -4.71 -15.11
C LEU A 135 -5.48 -3.70 -13.96
N LEU A 136 -4.58 -3.64 -12.98
CA LEU A 136 -4.78 -2.77 -11.82
C LEU A 136 -4.11 -1.41 -11.98
N ILE A 137 -2.86 -1.35 -12.44
CA ILE A 137 -2.14 -0.08 -12.60
C ILE A 137 -2.90 0.90 -13.51
N PRO A 138 -3.46 0.50 -14.68
CA PRO A 138 -4.22 1.42 -15.53
C PRO A 138 -5.53 1.96 -14.90
N ARG A 139 -6.02 1.30 -13.84
CA ARG A 139 -7.22 1.70 -13.09
C ARG A 139 -6.92 2.52 -11.86
N ALA A 140 -5.63 2.66 -11.51
CA ALA A 140 -5.21 3.38 -10.33
C ALA A 140 -5.36 4.90 -10.50
N HIS A 141 -5.93 5.55 -9.49
CA HIS A 141 -5.77 6.99 -9.30
C HIS A 141 -4.47 7.29 -8.54
N ILE A 142 -4.13 6.41 -7.60
CA ILE A 142 -2.92 6.42 -6.79
C ILE A 142 -2.26 5.05 -6.93
N ALA A 143 -0.97 5.01 -7.23
CA ALA A 143 -0.16 3.78 -7.16
C ALA A 143 0.98 3.98 -6.16
N THR A 144 1.27 2.95 -5.33
CA THR A 144 2.28 3.02 -4.27
C THR A 144 3.39 1.98 -4.42
N PRO A 145 4.01 1.82 -5.61
CA PRO A 145 5.07 0.86 -5.80
C PRO A 145 6.30 1.22 -4.94
N ASN A 146 7.02 0.20 -4.45
CA ASN A 146 8.39 0.43 -4.02
C ASN A 146 9.28 0.65 -5.26
N LEU A 147 10.55 1.09 -5.05
CA LEU A 147 11.44 1.44 -6.16
C LEU A 147 11.71 0.24 -7.10
N TRP A 148 11.77 -0.99 -6.57
CA TRP A 148 11.95 -2.19 -7.38
C TRP A 148 10.68 -2.48 -8.22
N GLU A 149 9.51 -2.41 -7.63
CA GLU A 149 8.21 -2.58 -8.33
C GLU A 149 8.01 -1.51 -9.40
N TRP A 150 8.38 -0.27 -9.10
CA TRP A 150 8.33 0.81 -10.09
C TRP A 150 9.20 0.48 -11.31
N ARG A 151 10.44 -0.05 -11.10
CA ARG A 151 11.31 -0.48 -12.20
C ARG A 151 10.71 -1.64 -12.98
N TYR A 152 10.09 -2.59 -12.31
CA TYR A 152 9.41 -3.71 -12.95
C TYR A 152 8.26 -3.22 -13.84
N ILE A 153 7.36 -2.39 -13.31
CA ILE A 153 6.20 -1.84 -14.02
C ILE A 153 6.63 -1.02 -15.25
N THR A 154 7.73 -0.29 -15.14
CA THR A 154 8.24 0.56 -16.24
C THR A 154 9.19 -0.15 -17.20
N GLY A 155 9.51 -1.44 -16.98
CA GLY A 155 10.47 -2.20 -17.78
C GLY A 155 11.93 -1.81 -17.56
N ASN A 156 12.24 -1.10 -16.48
CA ASN A 156 13.55 -0.49 -16.21
C ASN A 156 14.40 -1.28 -15.20
N LEU A 157 14.19 -2.58 -15.06
CA LEU A 157 14.95 -3.42 -14.11
C LEU A 157 16.45 -3.45 -14.38
N SER A 158 16.88 -3.25 -15.64
CA SER A 158 18.28 -3.22 -16.06
C SER A 158 18.95 -1.85 -15.92
N GLU A 159 18.22 -0.81 -15.55
CA GLU A 159 18.78 0.53 -15.35
C GLU A 159 19.63 0.59 -14.09
N THR A 160 20.57 1.54 -14.08
CA THR A 160 21.44 1.76 -12.91
C THR A 160 20.62 2.10 -11.67
N PRO A 161 21.09 1.75 -10.47
CA PRO A 161 20.42 2.12 -9.21
C PRO A 161 20.10 3.60 -9.07
N ASP A 162 20.85 4.46 -9.75
CA ASP A 162 20.75 5.92 -9.68
C ASP A 162 19.68 6.53 -10.59
N THR A 163 18.97 5.74 -11.42
CA THR A 163 17.89 6.27 -12.25
C THR A 163 16.74 6.72 -11.37
N PRO A 164 16.40 8.03 -11.35
CA PRO A 164 15.31 8.53 -10.54
C PRO A 164 13.96 8.01 -11.07
N PRO A 165 13.02 7.70 -10.18
CA PRO A 165 11.69 7.31 -10.59
C PRO A 165 10.96 8.44 -11.35
N ARG A 166 9.93 8.05 -12.10
CA ARG A 166 9.07 8.94 -12.90
C ARG A 166 7.61 8.56 -12.69
N PRO A 167 6.65 9.46 -13.05
CA PRO A 167 5.24 9.12 -12.94
C PRO A 167 4.88 7.90 -13.81
N LEU A 168 3.99 7.06 -13.29
CA LEU A 168 3.41 5.97 -14.08
C LEU A 168 2.36 6.52 -15.05
N ALA A 169 2.40 6.04 -16.29
CA ALA A 169 1.50 6.51 -17.33
C ALA A 169 0.03 6.29 -16.95
N GLY A 170 -0.78 7.33 -17.02
CA GLY A 170 -2.21 7.29 -16.70
C GLY A 170 -2.56 7.35 -15.22
N VAL A 171 -1.60 7.25 -14.32
CA VAL A 171 -1.79 7.35 -12.86
C VAL A 171 -1.68 8.81 -12.44
N ARG A 172 -2.64 9.29 -11.64
CA ARG A 172 -2.66 10.71 -11.20
C ARG A 172 -1.59 11.02 -10.16
N GLU A 173 -1.37 10.08 -9.24
CA GLU A 173 -0.42 10.19 -8.12
C GLU A 173 0.40 8.89 -8.07
N THR A 174 1.69 8.97 -8.38
CA THR A 174 2.62 7.85 -8.27
C THR A 174 3.51 8.08 -7.06
N LEU A 175 3.28 7.32 -5.98
CA LEU A 175 4.05 7.39 -4.74
C LEU A 175 5.08 6.26 -4.70
N VAL A 176 6.29 6.52 -5.17
CA VAL A 176 7.37 5.53 -5.15
C VAL A 176 8.01 5.51 -3.77
N THR A 177 7.99 4.35 -3.12
CA THR A 177 8.55 4.13 -1.78
C THR A 177 9.94 3.49 -1.87
N SER A 178 10.64 3.41 -0.73
CA SER A 178 11.99 2.81 -0.65
C SER A 178 13.02 3.47 -1.58
N VAL A 179 12.84 4.75 -1.86
CA VAL A 179 13.85 5.56 -2.55
C VAL A 179 14.98 5.79 -1.57
N ALA A 180 16.21 5.39 -1.92
CA ALA A 180 17.37 5.47 -1.05
C ALA A 180 18.41 6.45 -1.62
N ASP A 181 19.06 7.20 -0.73
CA ASP A 181 20.18 8.09 -1.02
C ASP A 181 21.16 8.02 0.15
N ALA A 182 22.32 7.39 -0.08
CA ALA A 182 23.34 7.12 0.94
C ALA A 182 22.74 6.47 2.20
N ASP A 183 22.74 7.18 3.32
CA ASP A 183 22.26 6.70 4.62
C ASP A 183 20.76 7.05 4.86
N ARG A 184 20.09 7.62 3.87
CA ARG A 184 18.68 8.00 3.97
C ARG A 184 17.78 7.10 3.10
N ILE A 185 16.54 6.99 3.50
CA ILE A 185 15.47 6.33 2.76
C ILE A 185 14.21 7.19 2.83
N GLY A 186 13.35 7.06 1.83
CA GLY A 186 12.14 7.85 1.82
C GLY A 186 11.19 7.49 0.70
N ALA A 187 10.39 8.47 0.29
CA ALA A 187 9.41 8.32 -0.77
C ALA A 187 9.41 9.54 -1.70
N CYS A 188 9.09 9.29 -2.96
CA CYS A 188 8.92 10.32 -3.98
C CYS A 188 7.51 10.22 -4.55
N LEU A 189 6.78 11.33 -4.51
CA LEU A 189 5.42 11.46 -5.06
C LEU A 189 5.46 12.30 -6.32
N PHE A 190 4.93 11.74 -7.39
CA PHE A 190 4.72 12.43 -8.66
C PHE A 190 3.24 12.79 -8.79
N GLU A 191 2.96 14.06 -9.01
CA GLU A 191 1.64 14.58 -9.35
C GLU A 191 1.73 15.64 -10.46
N ARG A 192 0.97 15.49 -11.54
CA ARG A 192 0.98 16.43 -12.68
C ARG A 192 2.40 16.77 -13.15
N ASP A 193 2.82 18.06 -12.98
CA ASP A 193 4.11 18.60 -13.42
C ASP A 193 5.07 18.86 -12.24
N ARG A 194 4.90 18.13 -11.13
CA ARG A 194 5.70 18.28 -9.92
C ARG A 194 6.00 16.95 -9.30
N HIS A 195 7.13 16.89 -8.62
CA HIS A 195 7.41 15.80 -7.70
C HIS A 195 7.84 16.32 -6.33
N HIS A 196 7.51 15.53 -5.31
CA HIS A 196 7.74 15.81 -3.91
C HIS A 196 8.52 14.67 -3.30
N THR A 197 9.60 14.98 -2.59
CA THR A 197 10.45 13.97 -1.97
C THR A 197 10.52 14.21 -0.47
N VAL A 198 10.38 13.13 0.29
CA VAL A 198 10.61 13.14 1.75
C VAL A 198 11.63 12.07 2.07
N MET A 199 12.74 12.47 2.68
CA MET A 199 13.84 11.57 3.06
C MET A 199 14.05 11.63 4.58
N HIS A 200 14.33 10.50 5.18
CA HIS A 200 14.64 10.35 6.60
C HIS A 200 15.80 9.37 6.82
N GLU A 201 16.34 9.33 8.02
CA GLU A 201 17.34 8.35 8.42
C GLU A 201 16.81 6.92 8.25
N ARG A 202 17.68 6.01 7.85
CA ARG A 202 17.35 4.61 7.69
C ARG A 202 17.48 3.89 9.02
N TYR A 203 16.45 3.16 9.43
CA TYR A 203 16.53 2.18 10.50
C TYR A 203 16.88 0.80 9.93
N ASP A 204 17.82 0.09 10.56
CA ASP A 204 18.14 -1.27 10.20
C ASP A 204 17.23 -2.26 10.94
N GLY A 205 16.90 -3.38 10.27
CA GLY A 205 16.14 -4.47 10.92
C GLY A 205 14.69 -4.16 11.26
N VAL A 206 14.10 -3.10 10.66
CA VAL A 206 12.69 -2.77 10.92
C VAL A 206 11.74 -3.87 10.42
N PRO A 207 10.59 -4.10 11.13
CA PRO A 207 9.60 -5.09 10.74
C PRO A 207 8.97 -4.80 9.38
N ASN A 208 8.41 -5.87 8.76
CA ASN A 208 7.57 -5.74 7.57
C ASN A 208 6.29 -4.95 7.85
N GLY A 209 5.65 -4.45 6.78
CA GLY A 209 4.36 -3.74 6.85
C GLY A 209 4.46 -2.21 6.73
N GLY A 210 5.68 -1.68 6.58
CA GLY A 210 5.89 -0.24 6.38
C GLY A 210 5.24 0.30 5.11
N GLY A 211 5.34 -0.44 4.00
CA GLY A 211 4.68 -0.11 2.72
C GLY A 211 3.17 -0.07 2.88
N ASP A 212 2.57 -1.15 3.39
CA ASP A 212 1.13 -1.21 3.68
C ASP A 212 0.67 -0.06 4.59
N THR A 213 1.49 0.27 5.62
CA THR A 213 1.20 1.38 6.55
C THR A 213 1.21 2.71 5.82
N LEU A 214 2.21 2.96 4.97
CA LEU A 214 2.35 4.20 4.21
C LEU A 214 1.21 4.37 3.20
N ALA A 215 0.92 3.33 2.42
CA ALA A 215 -0.17 3.33 1.45
C ALA A 215 -1.52 3.63 2.11
N ALA A 216 -1.81 2.96 3.24
CA ALA A 216 -3.04 3.19 4.00
C ALA A 216 -3.10 4.59 4.62
N ALA A 217 -2.00 5.08 5.20
CA ALA A 217 -1.93 6.42 5.78
C ALA A 217 -2.13 7.50 4.69
N TYR A 218 -1.46 7.34 3.56
CA TYR A 218 -1.60 8.26 2.42
C TYR A 218 -3.05 8.30 1.91
N LEU A 219 -3.66 7.13 1.67
CA LEU A 219 -5.08 7.05 1.28
C LEU A 219 -5.99 7.72 2.31
N GLY A 220 -5.75 7.49 3.59
CA GLY A 220 -6.50 8.11 4.68
C GLY A 220 -6.42 9.64 4.66
N GLN A 221 -5.24 10.22 4.39
CA GLN A 221 -5.08 11.67 4.23
C GLN A 221 -5.82 12.18 2.99
N ARG A 222 -5.69 11.48 1.85
CA ARG A 222 -6.37 11.86 0.60
C ARG A 222 -7.91 11.81 0.73
N LEU A 223 -8.46 10.82 1.44
CA LEU A 223 -9.90 10.72 1.74
C LEU A 223 -10.43 11.85 2.64
N ARG A 224 -9.54 12.51 3.38
CA ARG A 224 -9.85 13.69 4.19
C ARG A 224 -9.73 14.99 3.41
N GLY A 225 -9.36 14.93 2.12
CA GLY A 225 -9.18 16.09 1.26
C GLY A 225 -7.85 16.82 1.47
N ILE A 226 -6.86 16.17 2.13
CA ILE A 226 -5.51 16.74 2.29
C ILE A 226 -4.81 16.68 0.92
N GLU A 227 -4.16 17.77 0.53
CA GLU A 227 -3.43 17.86 -0.74
C GLU A 227 -2.27 16.85 -0.82
N PRO A 228 -1.89 16.38 -2.02
CA PRO A 228 -0.92 15.29 -2.19
C PRO A 228 0.42 15.52 -1.49
N CYS A 229 1.01 16.71 -1.63
CA CYS A 229 2.28 17.07 -1.01
C CYS A 229 2.21 16.98 0.53
N GLU A 230 1.17 17.55 1.13
CA GLU A 230 0.96 17.51 2.58
C GLU A 230 0.62 16.09 3.07
N ALA A 231 -0.18 15.35 2.29
CA ALA A 231 -0.50 13.95 2.56
C ALA A 231 0.76 13.07 2.58
N LEU A 232 1.70 13.29 1.63
CA LEU A 232 3.00 12.64 1.62
C LEU A 232 3.77 12.91 2.92
N GLY A 233 3.98 14.18 3.26
CA GLY A 233 4.75 14.59 4.44
C GLY A 233 4.18 13.97 5.71
N ARG A 234 2.88 14.07 5.95
CA ARG A 234 2.19 13.49 7.12
C ARG A 234 2.32 11.97 7.17
N SER A 235 2.15 11.29 6.04
CA SER A 235 2.18 9.82 5.98
C SER A 235 3.58 9.27 6.20
N VAL A 236 4.60 9.83 5.55
CA VAL A 236 6.00 9.42 5.75
C VAL A 236 6.44 9.70 7.18
N SER A 237 6.09 10.86 7.74
CA SER A 237 6.37 11.23 9.14
C SER A 237 5.76 10.24 10.14
N ALA A 238 4.51 9.81 9.90
CA ALA A 238 3.85 8.82 10.76
C ALA A 238 4.55 7.45 10.68
N VAL A 239 4.89 6.98 9.48
CA VAL A 239 5.58 5.70 9.28
C VAL A 239 6.98 5.75 9.89
N PHE A 240 7.74 6.82 9.67
CA PHE A 240 9.05 7.02 10.28
C PHE A 240 9.00 6.94 11.80
N ALA A 241 8.03 7.60 12.43
CA ALA A 241 7.84 7.55 13.88
C ALA A 241 7.45 6.15 14.39
N ILE A 242 6.63 5.39 13.62
CA ILE A 242 6.27 4.00 13.94
C ILE A 242 7.50 3.09 13.82
N MET A 243 8.31 3.26 12.78
CA MET A 243 9.56 2.51 12.58
C MET A 243 10.57 2.81 13.70
N GLY A 244 10.77 4.07 14.08
CA GLY A 244 11.62 4.46 15.19
C GLY A 244 11.14 3.88 16.53
N ALA A 245 9.83 3.75 16.72
CA ALA A 245 9.29 3.07 17.90
C ALA A 245 9.56 1.55 17.86
N ALA A 246 9.59 0.92 16.68
CA ALA A 246 9.96 -0.49 16.51
C ALA A 246 11.45 -0.71 16.81
N ASP A 247 12.32 0.11 16.24
CA ASP A 247 13.76 0.09 16.45
C ASP A 247 14.12 0.24 17.94
N THR A 248 13.51 1.19 18.62
CA THR A 248 13.77 1.46 20.06
C THR A 248 13.53 0.25 20.96
N ILE A 249 12.62 -0.67 20.60
CA ILE A 249 12.24 -1.83 21.41
C ILE A 249 12.65 -3.17 20.78
N ASP A 250 13.44 -3.14 19.72
CA ASP A 250 13.82 -4.34 18.93
C ASP A 250 12.60 -5.22 18.62
N ALA A 251 11.57 -4.59 18.06
CA ALA A 251 10.28 -5.24 17.84
C ALA A 251 10.31 -6.12 16.59
N GLY A 252 9.90 -7.39 16.71
CA GLY A 252 9.71 -8.29 15.56
C GLY A 252 8.49 -7.94 14.69
N GLU A 253 7.60 -7.06 15.15
CA GLU A 253 6.40 -6.58 14.47
C GLU A 253 6.25 -5.07 14.66
N LEU A 254 5.55 -4.40 13.72
CA LEU A 254 5.23 -2.98 13.88
C LEU A 254 4.43 -2.74 15.17
N PRO A 255 4.88 -1.88 16.11
CA PRO A 255 4.21 -1.65 17.39
C PRO A 255 2.99 -0.72 17.23
N LEU A 256 2.08 -1.05 16.32
CA LEU A 256 0.97 -0.18 15.89
C LEU A 256 0.12 0.32 17.04
N ILE A 257 -0.25 -0.55 17.98
CA ILE A 257 -1.08 -0.15 19.14
C ILE A 257 -0.35 0.86 20.03
N ARG A 258 0.95 0.62 20.26
CA ARG A 258 1.78 1.52 21.09
C ARG A 258 2.06 2.85 20.41
N ALA A 259 2.25 2.81 19.08
CA ALA A 259 2.60 3.95 18.24
C ALA A 259 1.40 4.58 17.51
N GLN A 260 0.17 4.09 17.74
CA GLN A 260 -1.04 4.51 17.01
C GLN A 260 -1.30 6.02 17.03
N ARG A 261 -0.79 6.74 18.05
CA ARG A 261 -0.92 8.21 18.13
C ARG A 261 -0.34 8.92 16.91
N PHE A 262 0.72 8.38 16.30
CA PHE A 262 1.36 8.98 15.13
C PHE A 262 0.49 8.93 13.86
N LEU A 263 -0.57 8.12 13.87
CA LEU A 263 -1.58 8.06 12.81
C LEU A 263 -2.67 9.13 12.97
N ASP A 264 -2.70 9.82 14.10
CA ASP A 264 -3.65 10.92 14.31
C ASP A 264 -3.19 12.15 13.50
N PRO A 265 -4.13 12.93 12.97
CA PRO A 265 -3.81 14.14 12.21
C PRO A 265 -2.94 15.14 12.99
N ASP A 266 -3.20 15.19 14.31
CA ASP A 266 -2.50 16.05 15.26
C ASP A 266 -1.56 15.24 16.17
N GLY A 267 -1.19 14.03 15.76
CA GLY A 267 -0.63 12.97 16.61
C GLY A 267 0.84 13.09 16.97
N GLY A 268 1.48 14.21 16.62
CA GLY A 268 2.84 14.50 17.07
C GLY A 268 3.91 13.59 16.43
N ALA A 269 3.68 13.08 15.22
CA ALA A 269 4.76 12.55 14.40
C ALA A 269 5.76 13.70 14.12
N PRO A 270 7.08 13.41 14.06
CA PRO A 270 8.07 14.42 13.73
C PRO A 270 7.77 15.01 12.35
N GLU A 271 7.81 16.31 12.21
CA GLU A 271 7.60 16.96 10.91
C GLU A 271 8.86 16.77 10.05
N LEU A 272 8.71 16.00 8.97
CA LEU A 272 9.75 15.80 7.97
C LEU A 272 9.62 16.83 6.86
N THR A 273 10.76 17.30 6.35
CA THR A 273 10.78 18.26 5.24
C THR A 273 10.36 17.61 3.94
N VAL A 274 9.41 18.23 3.25
CA VAL A 274 9.01 17.86 1.88
C VAL A 274 9.72 18.79 0.93
N GLU A 275 10.59 18.23 0.10
CA GLU A 275 11.25 18.96 -1.01
C GLU A 275 10.36 18.86 -2.25
N THR A 276 10.07 20.00 -2.89
CA THR A 276 9.26 20.06 -4.10
C THR A 276 10.10 20.55 -5.27
N GLN A 277 10.00 19.86 -6.40
CA GLN A 277 10.62 20.24 -7.66
C GLN A 277 9.55 20.29 -8.77
N ASN A 278 9.71 21.19 -9.74
CA ASN A 278 8.88 21.24 -10.94
C ASN A 278 9.61 20.48 -12.05
N ASP A 279 8.87 19.65 -12.79
CA ASP A 279 9.38 18.88 -13.92
C ASP A 279 9.61 19.77 -15.16
#